data_5de61bcada75080369bb22e02b386fed
#
_entry.id   5de61bcada75080369bb22e02b386fed
#
_cell.length_a   1.000
_cell.length_b   1.000
_cell.length_c   1.000
_cell.angle_alpha   90.00
_cell.angle_beta   90.00
_cell.angle_gamma   90.00
#
_symmetry.space_group_name_H-M   'P 1'
#
loop_
_entity.id
_entity.type
_entity.pdbx_description
1 polymer ?
#
loop_
_entity_poly.entity_id
_entity_poly.type
_entity_poly.pdbx_seq_one_letter_code
_entity_poly.pdbx_strand_id
1 'polypeptide(L)'
;MEKFDLHILGCGSALPTQKHFPPSQVVDLRDKLFMIDCAEGTQLLVRKQKLKFSRLNHIFISHLHGDHCFGLIGLLSTFDLLGRTSKLHIYSPGEDLEKLLRPQIDYFCRGMGYEVVFHAVPHK
;
A
#
# COMPACT_ATOMS: atom_id res chain seq x y z
N MET A 1 -1.24 20.51 18.87
CA MET A 1 -2.04 20.61 17.64
C MET A 1 -1.80 19.38 16.77
N GLU A 2 -2.85 18.75 16.32
CA GLU A 2 -2.72 17.59 15.47
C GLU A 2 -2.29 18.00 14.07
N LYS A 3 -1.32 17.27 13.51
CA LYS A 3 -0.88 17.47 12.15
C LYS A 3 -1.63 16.53 11.23
N PHE A 4 -2.19 17.07 10.17
CA PHE A 4 -2.83 16.29 9.11
C PHE A 4 -2.25 16.74 7.77
N ASP A 5 -1.56 15.84 7.09
CA ASP A 5 -1.00 16.08 5.77
C ASP A 5 -1.49 15.02 4.78
N LEU A 6 -1.81 15.47 3.58
CA LEU A 6 -2.16 14.58 2.46
C LEU A 6 -1.06 14.66 1.41
N HIS A 7 -0.41 13.51 1.16
CA HIS A 7 0.62 13.39 0.13
C HIS A 7 0.04 12.69 -1.09
N ILE A 8 -0.10 13.42 -2.20
CA ILE A 8 -0.56 12.83 -3.45
C ILE A 8 0.68 12.33 -4.19
N LEU A 9 0.88 11.00 -4.19
CA LEU A 9 2.05 10.37 -4.79
C LEU A 9 1.87 10.21 -6.30
N GLY A 10 0.67 9.85 -6.73
CA GLY A 10 0.33 9.72 -8.14
C GLY A 10 -1.13 10.01 -8.38
N CYS A 11 -1.44 10.66 -9.48
CA CYS A 11 -2.80 11.01 -9.88
C CYS A 11 -3.04 10.77 -11.39
N GLY A 12 -2.11 10.10 -12.04
CA GLY A 12 -2.21 9.79 -13.47
C GLY A 12 -3.10 8.60 -13.77
N SER A 13 -3.11 8.20 -15.03
CA SER A 13 -3.84 7.02 -15.48
C SER A 13 -3.10 5.73 -15.08
N ALA A 14 -3.66 4.57 -15.49
CA ALA A 14 -3.09 3.27 -15.17
C ALA A 14 -1.65 3.08 -15.71
N LEU A 15 -1.27 3.79 -16.75
CA LEU A 15 0.07 3.68 -17.33
C LEU A 15 1.03 4.66 -16.64
N PRO A 16 2.08 4.18 -15.93
CA PRO A 16 3.06 5.08 -15.33
C PRO A 16 3.87 5.80 -16.40
N THR A 17 4.16 7.08 -16.16
CA THR A 17 5.04 7.88 -17.01
C THR A 17 6.06 8.59 -16.13
N GLN A 18 7.03 9.28 -16.75
CA GLN A 18 8.02 10.05 -15.99
C GLN A 18 7.41 11.19 -15.17
N LYS A 19 6.28 11.73 -15.63
CA LYS A 19 5.61 12.87 -14.98
C LYS A 19 4.43 12.47 -14.11
N HIS A 20 3.75 11.37 -14.48
CA HIS A 20 2.51 10.95 -13.83
C HIS A 20 2.56 9.47 -13.46
N PHE A 21 2.30 9.17 -12.21
CA PHE A 21 2.20 7.80 -11.73
C PHE A 21 0.73 7.44 -11.50
N PRO A 22 0.37 6.13 -11.57
CA PRO A 22 -0.98 5.68 -11.23
C PRO A 22 -1.39 6.07 -9.81
N PRO A 23 -2.69 5.99 -9.47
CA PRO A 23 -3.21 6.56 -8.23
C PRO A 23 -2.56 6.00 -6.96
N SER A 24 -2.13 6.90 -6.08
CA SER A 24 -1.73 6.58 -4.72
C SER A 24 -1.70 7.86 -3.89
N GLN A 25 -2.17 7.78 -2.66
CA GLN A 25 -2.18 8.89 -1.72
C GLN A 25 -1.73 8.39 -0.35
N VAL A 26 -1.04 9.24 0.40
CA VAL A 26 -0.67 8.94 1.78
C VAL A 26 -1.16 10.08 2.68
N VAL A 27 -1.94 9.71 3.68
CA VAL A 27 -2.41 10.63 4.72
C VAL A 27 -1.48 10.51 5.92
N ASP A 28 -0.92 11.61 6.36
CA ASP A 28 -0.07 11.69 7.56
C ASP A 28 -0.89 12.35 8.67
N LEU A 29 -1.22 11.56 9.69
CA LEU A 29 -2.01 12.02 10.83
C LEU A 29 -1.39 11.51 12.12
N ARG A 30 -1.01 12.41 13.02
CA ARG A 30 -0.44 12.07 14.32
C ARG A 30 0.75 11.12 14.21
N ASP A 31 1.63 11.37 13.28
CA ASP A 31 2.82 10.54 13.00
C ASP A 31 2.49 9.12 12.53
N LYS A 32 1.24 8.86 12.11
CA LYS A 32 0.82 7.62 11.47
C LYS A 32 0.55 7.89 10.00
N LEU A 33 0.97 6.97 9.15
CA LEU A 33 0.72 7.05 7.72
C LEU A 33 -0.39 6.07 7.32
N PHE A 34 -1.30 6.55 6.49
CA PHE A 34 -2.38 5.75 5.90
C PHE A 34 -2.28 5.88 4.39
N MET A 35 -2.14 4.75 3.69
CA MET A 35 -2.06 4.78 2.24
C MET A 35 -3.43 4.49 1.63
N ILE A 36 -3.80 5.25 0.60
CA ILE A 36 -5.01 5.02 -0.20
C ILE A 36 -4.55 4.68 -1.60
N ASP A 37 -4.84 3.46 -2.02
CA ASP A 37 -4.39 2.83 -3.25
C ASP A 37 -2.87 2.68 -3.32
N CYS A 38 -2.42 1.59 -3.91
CA CYS A 38 -1.00 1.26 -4.02
C CYS A 38 -0.71 0.78 -5.44
N ALA A 39 -0.59 1.73 -6.35
CA ALA A 39 -0.33 1.48 -7.74
C ALA A 39 1.13 1.11 -7.97
N GLU A 40 1.42 0.67 -9.19
CA GLU A 40 2.78 0.35 -9.61
C GLU A 40 3.71 1.57 -9.40
N GLY A 41 4.85 1.34 -8.78
CA GLY A 41 5.85 2.39 -8.52
C GLY A 41 5.63 3.20 -7.25
N THR A 42 4.55 2.97 -6.51
CA THR A 42 4.22 3.75 -5.30
C THR A 42 5.35 3.75 -4.28
N GLN A 43 6.01 2.62 -4.05
CA GLN A 43 7.09 2.54 -3.06
C GLN A 43 8.25 3.49 -3.37
N LEU A 44 8.54 3.74 -4.63
CA LEU A 44 9.59 4.68 -5.02
C LEU A 44 9.20 6.12 -4.68
N LEU A 45 7.92 6.45 -4.85
CA LEU A 45 7.41 7.79 -4.54
C LEU A 45 7.39 8.05 -3.04
N VAL A 46 7.05 7.03 -2.23
CA VAL A 46 7.12 7.14 -0.77
C VAL A 46 8.55 7.45 -0.34
N ARG A 47 9.54 6.76 -0.91
CA ARG A 47 10.95 7.01 -0.60
C ARG A 47 11.41 8.39 -1.10
N LYS A 48 10.98 8.79 -2.29
CA LYS A 48 11.32 10.10 -2.87
C LYS A 48 10.81 11.23 -1.99
N GLN A 49 9.63 11.09 -1.41
CA GLN A 49 9.07 12.09 -0.50
C GLN A 49 9.54 11.92 0.94
N LYS A 50 10.46 10.99 1.19
CA LYS A 50 11.07 10.75 2.51
C LYS A 50 10.05 10.39 3.59
N LEU A 51 8.96 9.75 3.21
CA LEU A 51 7.99 9.22 4.16
C LEU A 51 8.53 7.93 4.76
N LYS A 52 8.33 7.75 6.06
CA LYS A 52 8.88 6.59 6.77
C LYS A 52 7.96 5.39 6.66
N PHE A 53 8.43 4.32 6.01
CA PHE A 53 7.66 3.08 5.87
C PHE A 53 7.24 2.48 7.22
N SER A 54 8.06 2.63 8.27
CA SER A 54 7.74 2.09 9.59
C SER A 54 6.49 2.69 10.22
N ARG A 55 6.06 3.86 9.75
CA ARG A 55 4.85 4.53 10.23
C ARG A 55 3.61 4.12 9.45
N LEU A 56 3.77 3.36 8.36
CA LEU A 56 2.67 2.92 7.49
C LEU A 56 2.21 1.54 7.93
N ASN A 57 1.03 1.48 8.55
CA ASN A 57 0.43 0.25 9.06
C ASN A 57 -0.93 -0.06 8.45
N HIS A 58 -1.48 0.84 7.65
CA HIS A 58 -2.82 0.70 7.06
C HIS A 58 -2.81 1.13 5.61
N ILE A 59 -3.31 0.26 4.73
CA ILE A 59 -3.45 0.51 3.30
C ILE A 59 -4.90 0.25 2.90
N PHE A 60 -5.52 1.22 2.25
CA PHE A 60 -6.91 1.13 1.79
C PHE A 60 -6.90 1.06 0.26
N ILE A 61 -7.49 0.01 -0.28
CA ILE A 61 -7.63 -0.18 -1.73
C ILE A 61 -9.07 0.11 -2.11
N SER A 62 -9.29 1.15 -2.92
CA SER A 62 -10.63 1.59 -3.27
C SER A 62 -11.27 0.71 -4.33
N HIS A 63 -10.49 0.19 -5.27
CA HIS A 63 -10.95 -0.64 -6.39
C HIS A 63 -9.96 -1.76 -6.66
N LEU A 64 -10.44 -2.89 -7.17
CA LEU A 64 -9.58 -4.03 -7.52
C LEU A 64 -9.07 -3.98 -8.97
N HIS A 65 -9.11 -2.83 -9.61
CA HIS A 65 -8.42 -2.63 -10.88
C HIS A 65 -6.91 -2.52 -10.61
N GLY A 66 -6.10 -3.04 -11.52
CA GLY A 66 -4.65 -3.14 -11.32
C GLY A 66 -3.97 -1.81 -11.02
N ASP A 67 -4.45 -0.71 -11.60
CA ASP A 67 -3.90 0.62 -11.36
C ASP A 67 -4.06 1.09 -9.91
N HIS A 68 -4.86 0.40 -9.08
CA HIS A 68 -5.02 0.71 -7.67
C HIS A 68 -4.25 -0.23 -6.75
N CYS A 69 -3.75 -1.37 -7.22
CA CYS A 69 -3.16 -2.38 -6.34
C CYS A 69 -1.88 -3.08 -6.86
N PHE A 70 -1.45 -2.83 -8.09
CA PHE A 70 -0.28 -3.53 -8.66
C PHE A 70 1.02 -3.28 -7.89
N GLY A 71 1.13 -2.22 -7.11
CA GLY A 71 2.30 -1.94 -6.30
C GLY A 71 2.36 -2.70 -4.98
N LEU A 72 1.28 -3.40 -4.59
CA LEU A 72 1.18 -4.01 -3.26
C LEU A 72 2.25 -5.07 -3.02
N ILE A 73 2.38 -6.07 -3.89
CA ILE A 73 3.31 -7.17 -3.63
C ILE A 73 4.76 -6.67 -3.54
N GLY A 74 5.13 -5.69 -4.36
CA GLY A 74 6.46 -5.07 -4.28
C GLY A 74 6.67 -4.32 -2.98
N LEU A 75 5.66 -3.58 -2.53
CA LEU A 75 5.72 -2.86 -1.26
C LEU A 75 5.84 -3.81 -0.07
N LEU A 76 5.05 -4.89 -0.05
CA LEU A 76 5.10 -5.90 1.00
C LEU A 76 6.48 -6.56 1.09
N SER A 77 7.06 -6.88 -0.05
CA SER A 77 8.40 -7.44 -0.12
C SER A 77 9.44 -6.46 0.40
N THR A 78 9.34 -5.19 0.03
CA THR A 78 10.24 -4.15 0.51
C THR A 78 10.16 -3.97 2.03
N PHE A 79 8.97 -4.00 2.60
CA PHE A 79 8.80 -3.95 4.06
C PHE A 79 9.53 -5.08 4.76
N ASP A 80 9.47 -6.29 4.20
CA ASP A 80 10.19 -7.44 4.76
C ASP A 80 11.70 -7.24 4.68
N LEU A 81 12.21 -6.80 3.54
CA LEU A 81 13.64 -6.52 3.36
C LEU A 81 14.14 -5.44 4.32
N LEU A 82 13.29 -4.50 4.71
CA LEU A 82 13.62 -3.45 5.66
C LEU A 82 13.48 -3.89 7.13
N GLY A 83 13.12 -5.15 7.37
CA GLY A 83 13.04 -5.71 8.72
C GLY A 83 11.77 -5.40 9.49
N ARG A 84 10.67 -5.12 8.78
CA ARG A 84 9.38 -4.84 9.43
C ARG A 84 8.93 -6.03 10.28
N THR A 85 8.43 -5.75 11.48
CA THR A 85 7.87 -6.76 12.40
C THR A 85 6.42 -6.47 12.80
N SER A 86 5.94 -5.24 12.62
CA SER A 86 4.57 -4.87 12.98
C SER A 86 3.57 -5.32 11.94
N LYS A 87 2.34 -5.63 12.37
CA LYS A 87 1.26 -6.03 11.48
C LYS A 87 0.96 -4.94 10.45
N LEU A 88 0.65 -5.34 9.23
CA LEU A 88 0.18 -4.46 8.19
C LEU A 88 -1.27 -4.81 7.87
N HIS A 89 -2.15 -3.82 7.94
CA HIS A 89 -3.57 -3.99 7.66
C HIS A 89 -3.90 -3.49 6.26
N ILE A 90 -4.55 -4.33 5.47
CA ILE A 90 -5.00 -3.98 4.12
C ILE A 90 -6.51 -4.09 4.04
N TYR A 91 -7.16 -3.00 3.65
CA TYR A 91 -8.61 -2.90 3.56
C TYR A 91 -9.01 -2.81 2.10
N SER A 92 -9.98 -3.61 1.68
CA SER A 92 -10.46 -3.60 0.29
C SER A 92 -11.93 -3.98 0.21
N PRO A 93 -12.63 -3.62 -0.88
CA PRO A 93 -14.00 -4.09 -1.10
C PRO A 93 -14.01 -5.61 -1.31
N GLY A 94 -14.84 -6.32 -0.56
CA GLY A 94 -14.99 -7.77 -0.69
C GLY A 94 -13.72 -8.55 -0.35
N GLU A 95 -13.68 -9.82 -0.75
CA GLU A 95 -12.61 -10.75 -0.37
C GLU A 95 -11.62 -11.06 -1.50
N ASP A 96 -11.82 -10.49 -2.69
CA ASP A 96 -11.05 -10.89 -3.87
C ASP A 96 -9.57 -10.49 -3.78
N LEU A 97 -9.26 -9.37 -3.14
CA LEU A 97 -7.86 -8.94 -3.02
C LEU A 97 -7.04 -9.96 -2.23
N GLU A 98 -7.56 -10.47 -1.13
CA GLU A 98 -6.87 -11.51 -0.35
C GLU A 98 -6.67 -12.77 -1.19
N LYS A 99 -7.69 -13.20 -1.93
CA LYS A 99 -7.60 -14.39 -2.78
C LYS A 99 -6.54 -14.24 -3.86
N LEU A 100 -6.36 -13.03 -4.39
CA LEU A 100 -5.36 -12.75 -5.42
C LEU A 100 -3.96 -12.59 -4.84
N LEU A 101 -3.85 -11.93 -3.70
CA LEU A 101 -2.56 -11.51 -3.16
C LEU A 101 -1.94 -12.56 -2.22
N ARG A 102 -2.75 -13.32 -1.48
CA ARG A 102 -2.25 -14.31 -0.53
C ARG A 102 -1.32 -15.35 -1.17
N PRO A 103 -1.64 -15.94 -2.33
CA PRO A 103 -0.72 -16.88 -2.98
C PRO A 103 0.60 -16.22 -3.37
N GLN A 104 0.58 -14.95 -3.77
CA GLN A 104 1.79 -14.23 -4.12
C GLN A 104 2.65 -13.97 -2.88
N ILE A 105 2.04 -13.60 -1.77
CA ILE A 105 2.74 -13.43 -0.49
C ILE A 105 3.38 -14.75 -0.07
N ASP A 106 2.63 -15.84 -0.13
CA ASP A 106 3.10 -17.16 0.29
C ASP A 106 4.24 -17.66 -0.59
N TYR A 107 4.26 -17.28 -1.85
CA TYR A 107 5.31 -17.69 -2.79
C TYR A 107 6.53 -16.77 -2.75
N PHE A 108 6.32 -15.46 -2.87
CA PHE A 108 7.42 -14.49 -3.03
C PHE A 108 7.97 -13.97 -1.71
N CYS A 109 7.18 -13.99 -0.64
CA CYS A 109 7.54 -13.42 0.65
C CYS A 109 7.59 -14.50 1.74
N ARG A 110 8.14 -15.67 1.42
CA ARG A 110 8.25 -16.78 2.37
C ARG A 110 9.07 -16.38 3.59
N GLY A 111 8.57 -16.74 4.77
CA GLY A 111 9.28 -16.49 6.01
C GLY A 111 9.39 -15.02 6.39
N MET A 112 8.51 -14.17 5.86
CA MET A 112 8.56 -12.75 6.20
C MET A 112 8.29 -12.52 7.69
N GLY A 113 8.93 -11.47 8.24
CA GLY A 113 8.96 -11.20 9.68
C GLY A 113 7.72 -10.49 10.22
N TYR A 114 6.67 -10.28 9.42
CA TYR A 114 5.46 -9.59 9.87
C TYR A 114 4.21 -10.23 9.25
N GLU A 115 3.07 -9.95 9.87
CA GLU A 115 1.78 -10.48 9.43
C GLU A 115 1.03 -9.44 8.60
N VAL A 116 0.45 -9.88 7.48
CA VAL A 116 -0.49 -9.08 6.67
C VAL A 116 -1.91 -9.51 7.04
N VAL A 117 -2.70 -8.56 7.51
CA VAL A 117 -4.09 -8.79 7.91
C VAL A 117 -5.01 -8.14 6.88
N PHE A 118 -5.84 -8.95 6.23
CA PHE A 118 -6.79 -8.46 5.24
C PHE A 118 -8.15 -8.19 5.89
N HIS A 119 -8.72 -7.04 5.55
CA HIS A 119 -10.04 -6.63 6.00
C HIS A 119 -10.94 -6.44 4.78
N ALA A 120 -11.94 -7.30 4.64
CA ALA A 120 -12.92 -7.17 3.57
C ALA A 120 -14.01 -6.19 4.00
N VAL A 121 -14.14 -5.09 3.25
CA VAL A 121 -15.19 -4.10 3.51
C VAL A 121 -16.42 -4.50 2.70
N PRO A 122 -17.60 -4.64 3.34
CA PRO A 122 -18.80 -5.05 2.61
C PRO A 122 -19.17 -4.08 1.50
N HIS A 123 -19.60 -4.64 0.37
CA HIS A 123 -20.26 -3.87 -0.67
C HIS A 123 -21.68 -3.55 -0.24
N LYS A 124 -22.11 -2.34 -0.52
CA LYS A 124 -23.53 -2.00 -0.43
C LYS A 124 -24.16 -1.99 -1.81
#